data_7a6991da67542e99ff786d330ccd329e
#
_entry.id   7a6991da67542e99ff786d330ccd329e
#
_cell.length_a   1.000
_cell.length_b   1.000
_cell.length_c   1.000
_cell.angle_alpha   90.00
_cell.angle_beta   90.00
_cell.angle_gamma   90.00
#
_symmetry.space_group_name_H-M   'P 1'
#
loop_
_entity.id
_entity.type
_entity.pdbx_description
1 polymer ?
#
loop_
_entity_poly.entity_id
_entity_poly.type
_entity_poly.pdbx_seq_one_letter_code
_entity_poly.pdbx_strand_id
1 'polypeptide(L)'
;MIVIFVAFLVLVSGGSLLMKDREFSPNENRYLAEPPRLTVDNILSGKFQDGLENYLRDQICFRDGWITVKTGIQKACKDTDIGGAYVGKDGYDFEKITPEDVDEKQIARNVKAVQDFFAKASENVEKDRISFLLVPSSGLVMADKLPAHARLFDQAKYIDQIEKQMKDCRVTDVREKLLSHNEDYIYYKTDHHWTSEGAYLAYETWCDSTGMESTPLADLKKQVATKKFRGSQIGRASCRER
;
A
#
# COMPACT_ATOMS: atom_id res chain seq x y z
N MET A 1 -30.22 28.39 -9.00
CA MET A 1 -29.63 27.06 -8.73
C MET A 1 -29.39 26.27 -10.01
N ILE A 2 -30.42 25.91 -10.80
CA ILE A 2 -30.26 25.09 -12.03
C ILE A 2 -29.27 25.70 -13.04
N VAL A 3 -29.38 26.98 -13.32
CA VAL A 3 -28.50 27.69 -14.28
C VAL A 3 -27.04 27.64 -13.84
N ILE A 4 -26.75 27.82 -12.55
CA ILE A 4 -25.39 27.74 -11.99
C ILE A 4 -24.85 26.32 -12.12
N PHE A 5 -25.67 25.31 -11.84
CA PHE A 5 -25.30 23.91 -11.95
C PHE A 5 -24.99 23.52 -13.41
N VAL A 6 -25.87 23.91 -14.34
CA VAL A 6 -25.66 23.66 -15.79
C VAL A 6 -24.42 24.38 -16.29
N ALA A 7 -24.21 25.64 -15.92
CA ALA A 7 -23.01 26.39 -16.28
C ALA A 7 -21.74 25.72 -15.74
N PHE A 8 -21.77 25.23 -14.52
CA PHE A 8 -20.67 24.46 -13.92
C PHE A 8 -20.37 23.20 -14.73
N LEU A 9 -21.38 22.39 -15.06
CA LEU A 9 -21.20 21.19 -15.88
C LEU A 9 -20.59 21.51 -17.25
N VAL A 10 -21.07 22.56 -17.92
CA VAL A 10 -20.55 22.99 -19.24
C VAL A 10 -19.10 23.43 -19.11
N LEU A 11 -18.74 24.20 -18.07
CA LEU A 11 -17.37 24.66 -17.86
C LEU A 11 -16.41 23.49 -17.55
N VAL A 12 -16.83 22.55 -16.69
CA VAL A 12 -16.00 21.39 -16.36
C VAL A 12 -15.82 20.47 -17.56
N SER A 13 -16.92 20.17 -18.27
CA SER A 13 -16.85 19.31 -19.47
C SER A 13 -16.06 19.97 -20.60
N GLY A 14 -16.32 21.25 -20.88
CA GLY A 14 -15.55 22.00 -21.89
C GLY A 14 -14.07 22.13 -21.53
N GLY A 15 -13.77 22.42 -20.26
CA GLY A 15 -12.42 22.44 -19.74
C GLY A 15 -11.70 21.09 -19.92
N SER A 16 -12.38 19.99 -19.62
CA SER A 16 -11.81 18.63 -19.78
C SER A 16 -11.50 18.30 -21.25
N LEU A 17 -12.34 18.73 -22.18
CA LEU A 17 -12.14 18.52 -23.63
C LEU A 17 -11.00 19.37 -24.21
N LEU A 18 -10.72 20.53 -23.60
CA LEU A 18 -9.69 21.46 -24.07
C LEU A 18 -8.31 21.22 -23.43
N MET A 19 -8.27 20.53 -22.31
CA MET A 19 -7.00 20.21 -21.63
C MET A 19 -6.32 19.01 -22.30
N LYS A 20 -4.98 19.06 -22.34
CA LYS A 20 -4.18 17.93 -22.79
C LYS A 20 -4.29 16.78 -21.77
N ASP A 21 -4.48 15.56 -22.27
CA ASP A 21 -4.47 14.35 -21.47
C ASP A 21 -3.19 14.22 -20.65
N ARG A 22 -3.34 13.77 -19.43
CA ARG A 22 -2.23 13.46 -18.54
C ARG A 22 -1.97 11.96 -18.54
N GLU A 23 -0.71 11.58 -18.70
CA GLU A 23 -0.31 10.17 -18.73
C GLU A 23 -0.15 9.58 -17.33
N PHE A 24 0.28 10.41 -16.37
CA PHE A 24 0.63 9.96 -15.01
C PHE A 24 0.09 10.89 -13.94
N SER A 25 -0.37 10.32 -12.84
CA SER A 25 -0.74 11.04 -11.62
C SER A 25 0.35 10.89 -10.56
N PRO A 26 1.15 11.93 -10.27
CA PRO A 26 2.14 11.89 -9.19
C PRO A 26 1.51 11.74 -7.81
N ASN A 27 0.27 12.21 -7.65
CA ASN A 27 -0.46 12.13 -6.38
C ASN A 27 -0.93 10.70 -6.08
N GLU A 28 -1.23 9.91 -7.12
CA GLU A 28 -1.70 8.53 -7.01
C GLU A 28 -0.62 7.50 -7.34
N ASN A 29 0.53 7.96 -7.82
CA ASN A 29 1.64 7.13 -8.29
C ASN A 29 1.18 6.04 -9.27
N ARG A 30 0.35 6.44 -10.25
CA ARG A 30 -0.17 5.54 -11.30
C ARG A 30 -0.33 6.21 -12.64
N TYR A 31 -0.35 5.40 -13.69
CA TYR A 31 -0.76 5.84 -15.01
C TYR A 31 -2.27 6.07 -15.04
N LEU A 32 -2.68 7.15 -15.72
CA LEU A 32 -4.07 7.48 -15.93
C LEU A 32 -4.61 6.74 -17.15
N ALA A 33 -5.93 6.55 -17.20
CA ALA A 33 -6.57 5.83 -18.29
C ALA A 33 -6.44 6.61 -19.62
N GLU A 34 -6.10 5.87 -20.69
CA GLU A 34 -6.10 6.36 -22.07
C GLU A 34 -7.50 6.23 -22.69
N PRO A 35 -7.78 6.97 -23.79
CA PRO A 35 -9.05 6.84 -24.50
C PRO A 35 -9.26 5.39 -24.97
N PRO A 36 -10.42 4.78 -24.69
CA PRO A 36 -10.66 3.40 -25.06
C PRO A 36 -10.78 3.24 -26.59
N ARG A 37 -10.30 2.11 -27.09
CA ARG A 37 -10.43 1.80 -28.52
C ARG A 37 -11.88 1.49 -28.86
N LEU A 38 -12.42 2.21 -29.84
CA LEU A 38 -13.76 1.99 -30.38
C LEU A 38 -13.74 0.83 -31.36
N THR A 39 -14.13 -0.36 -30.90
CA THR A 39 -14.31 -1.57 -31.71
C THR A 39 -15.65 -2.20 -31.41
N VAL A 40 -16.22 -2.96 -32.37
CA VAL A 40 -17.49 -3.66 -32.17
C VAL A 40 -17.43 -4.60 -30.97
N ASP A 41 -16.32 -5.35 -30.83
CA ASP A 41 -16.13 -6.28 -29.72
C ASP A 41 -16.08 -5.56 -28.37
N ASN A 42 -15.42 -4.41 -28.29
CA ASN A 42 -15.35 -3.63 -27.06
C ASN A 42 -16.72 -3.05 -26.68
N ILE A 43 -17.54 -2.66 -27.66
CA ILE A 43 -18.90 -2.16 -27.42
C ILE A 43 -19.77 -3.30 -26.90
N LEU A 44 -19.79 -4.44 -27.59
CA LEU A 44 -20.64 -5.58 -27.23
C LEU A 44 -20.25 -6.23 -25.91
N SER A 45 -18.95 -6.20 -25.55
CA SER A 45 -18.44 -6.74 -24.29
C SER A 45 -18.54 -5.75 -23.11
N GLY A 46 -18.96 -4.51 -23.31
CA GLY A 46 -18.97 -3.47 -22.28
C GLY A 46 -17.63 -2.81 -22.00
N LYS A 47 -16.54 -3.32 -22.56
CA LYS A 47 -15.17 -2.78 -22.31
C LYS A 47 -14.98 -1.34 -22.77
N PHE A 48 -15.69 -0.93 -23.83
CA PHE A 48 -15.64 0.45 -24.29
C PHE A 48 -16.28 1.40 -23.27
N GLN A 49 -17.43 1.04 -22.72
CA GLN A 49 -18.15 1.83 -21.72
C GLN A 49 -17.32 1.97 -20.44
N ASP A 50 -16.79 0.86 -19.92
CA ASP A 50 -15.93 0.87 -18.73
C ASP A 50 -14.66 1.67 -18.96
N GLY A 51 -14.04 1.50 -20.13
CA GLY A 51 -12.84 2.25 -20.50
C GLY A 51 -13.10 3.76 -20.62
N LEU A 52 -14.24 4.14 -21.23
CA LEU A 52 -14.65 5.55 -21.37
C LEU A 52 -14.94 6.19 -20.01
N GLU A 53 -15.63 5.47 -19.11
CA GLU A 53 -15.88 5.96 -17.77
C GLU A 53 -14.58 6.19 -16.99
N ASN A 54 -13.64 5.25 -17.04
CA ASN A 54 -12.34 5.38 -16.41
C ASN A 54 -11.54 6.54 -17.00
N TYR A 55 -11.53 6.69 -18.33
CA TYR A 55 -10.87 7.79 -19.02
C TYR A 55 -11.45 9.15 -18.61
N LEU A 56 -12.77 9.33 -18.67
CA LEU A 56 -13.42 10.56 -18.26
C LEU A 56 -13.16 10.92 -16.79
N ARG A 57 -13.16 9.92 -15.91
CA ARG A 57 -12.84 10.09 -14.49
C ARG A 57 -11.39 10.52 -14.27
N ASP A 58 -10.47 10.01 -15.06
CA ASP A 58 -9.05 10.31 -14.94
C ASP A 58 -8.64 11.63 -15.59
N GLN A 59 -9.35 12.06 -16.63
CA GLN A 59 -9.02 13.26 -17.42
C GLN A 59 -9.89 14.48 -17.11
N ILE A 60 -10.78 14.40 -16.10
CA ILE A 60 -11.59 15.55 -15.70
C ILE A 60 -10.70 16.73 -15.29
N CYS A 61 -11.01 17.93 -15.75
CA CYS A 61 -10.24 19.13 -15.45
C CYS A 61 -10.15 19.40 -13.95
N PHE A 62 -8.97 19.83 -13.49
CA PHE A 62 -8.68 20.07 -12.06
C PHE A 62 -8.92 18.88 -11.13
N ARG A 63 -8.85 17.65 -11.65
CA ARG A 63 -9.12 16.41 -10.91
C ARG A 63 -8.44 16.36 -9.54
N ASP A 64 -7.15 16.65 -9.47
CA ASP A 64 -6.40 16.62 -8.21
C ASP A 64 -6.91 17.65 -7.19
N GLY A 65 -7.43 18.77 -7.67
CA GLY A 65 -8.10 19.77 -6.85
C GLY A 65 -9.41 19.26 -6.25
N TRP A 66 -10.25 18.60 -7.06
CA TRP A 66 -11.52 18.01 -6.60
C TRP A 66 -11.27 16.94 -5.55
N ILE A 67 -10.27 16.08 -5.78
CA ILE A 67 -9.86 15.07 -4.82
C ILE A 67 -9.41 15.71 -3.50
N THR A 68 -8.56 16.73 -3.58
CA THR A 68 -8.07 17.44 -2.39
C THR A 68 -9.22 18.08 -1.60
N VAL A 69 -10.19 18.69 -2.27
CA VAL A 69 -11.38 19.26 -1.63
C VAL A 69 -12.22 18.17 -0.97
N LYS A 70 -12.51 17.06 -1.68
CA LYS A 70 -13.26 15.91 -1.13
C LYS A 70 -12.59 15.37 0.13
N THR A 71 -11.30 15.07 0.06
CA THR A 71 -10.52 14.54 1.19
C THR A 71 -10.46 15.54 2.35
N GLY A 72 -10.34 16.83 2.04
CA GLY A 72 -10.35 17.88 3.05
C GLY A 72 -11.68 17.94 3.81
N ILE A 73 -12.80 17.83 3.10
CA ILE A 73 -14.14 17.78 3.69
C ILE A 73 -14.29 16.51 4.56
N GLN A 74 -13.90 15.35 4.06
CA GLN A 74 -13.97 14.09 4.80
C GLN A 74 -13.15 14.16 6.11
N LYS A 75 -11.93 14.68 6.04
CA LYS A 75 -11.10 14.89 7.23
C LYS A 75 -11.70 15.91 8.21
N ALA A 76 -12.30 16.97 7.70
CA ALA A 76 -13.02 17.95 8.53
C ALA A 76 -14.24 17.33 9.22
N CYS A 77 -14.91 16.38 8.57
CA CYS A 77 -16.00 15.57 9.15
C CYS A 77 -15.49 14.45 10.08
N LYS A 78 -14.17 14.35 10.31
CA LYS A 78 -13.53 13.29 11.10
C LYS A 78 -13.76 11.89 10.55
N ASP A 79 -13.92 11.78 9.23
CA ASP A 79 -13.96 10.50 8.56
C ASP A 79 -12.55 9.87 8.62
N THR A 80 -12.48 8.64 9.13
CA THR A 80 -11.23 7.90 9.32
C THR A 80 -11.08 6.72 8.36
N ASP A 81 -12.11 6.47 7.53
CA ASP A 81 -12.11 5.42 6.49
C ASP A 81 -12.27 6.11 5.12
N ILE A 82 -11.16 6.41 4.48
CA ILE A 82 -11.14 7.20 3.25
C ILE A 82 -10.49 6.37 2.13
N GLY A 83 -11.27 6.03 1.10
CA GLY A 83 -10.74 5.41 -0.13
C GLY A 83 -10.06 4.05 0.06
N GLY A 84 -10.43 3.28 1.08
CA GLY A 84 -9.82 1.98 1.40
C GLY A 84 -8.51 2.11 2.18
N ALA A 85 -8.32 3.24 2.83
CA ALA A 85 -7.27 3.44 3.83
C ALA A 85 -7.86 3.98 5.12
N TYR A 86 -7.30 3.61 6.26
CA TYR A 86 -7.59 4.24 7.53
C TYR A 86 -6.67 5.44 7.75
N VAL A 87 -7.26 6.59 8.05
CA VAL A 87 -6.54 7.78 8.49
C VAL A 87 -6.35 7.70 10.00
N GLY A 88 -5.13 7.43 10.41
CA GLY A 88 -4.77 7.26 11.80
C GLY A 88 -4.26 8.54 12.47
N LYS A 89 -3.68 8.36 13.67
CA LYS A 89 -3.06 9.44 14.45
C LYS A 89 -1.70 9.82 13.86
N ASP A 90 -1.20 10.97 14.24
CA ASP A 90 0.14 11.49 13.92
C ASP A 90 0.45 11.57 12.42
N GLY A 91 -0.59 11.56 11.58
CA GLY A 91 -0.47 11.61 10.12
C GLY A 91 -0.14 10.28 9.46
N TYR A 92 -0.35 9.17 10.14
CA TYR A 92 -0.23 7.84 9.56
C TYR A 92 -1.51 7.44 8.82
N ASP A 93 -1.34 6.95 7.61
CA ASP A 93 -2.39 6.30 6.82
C ASP A 93 -2.09 4.78 6.75
N PHE A 94 -3.09 3.96 6.98
CA PHE A 94 -2.96 2.51 7.03
C PHE A 94 -3.74 1.86 5.90
N GLU A 95 -3.18 0.84 5.29
CA GLU A 95 -3.91 0.03 4.33
C GLU A 95 -5.04 -0.73 5.04
N LYS A 96 -6.28 -0.56 4.55
CA LYS A 96 -7.43 -1.26 5.08
C LYS A 96 -7.53 -2.62 4.42
N ILE A 97 -7.02 -3.64 5.09
CA ILE A 97 -7.22 -5.04 4.74
C ILE A 97 -8.04 -5.65 5.87
N THR A 98 -9.29 -5.96 5.58
CA THR A 98 -10.24 -6.52 6.55
C THR A 98 -10.20 -8.06 6.52
N PRO A 99 -10.79 -8.75 7.50
CA PRO A 99 -10.89 -10.22 7.46
C PRO A 99 -11.59 -10.75 6.21
N GLU A 100 -12.50 -9.96 5.62
CA GLU A 100 -13.25 -10.31 4.42
C GLU A 100 -12.39 -10.24 3.14
N ASP A 101 -11.29 -9.50 3.16
CA ASP A 101 -10.34 -9.37 2.05
C ASP A 101 -9.31 -10.51 1.99
N VAL A 102 -9.26 -11.36 3.02
CA VAL A 102 -8.26 -12.42 3.14
C VAL A 102 -8.69 -13.65 2.35
N ASP A 103 -7.91 -14.02 1.32
CA ASP A 103 -8.05 -15.29 0.60
C ASP A 103 -7.13 -16.35 1.19
N GLU A 104 -7.66 -17.17 2.10
CA GLU A 104 -6.90 -18.26 2.74
C GLU A 104 -6.37 -19.29 1.73
N LYS A 105 -7.08 -19.52 0.62
CA LYS A 105 -6.60 -20.42 -0.43
C LYS A 105 -5.39 -19.84 -1.16
N GLN A 106 -5.38 -18.52 -1.35
CA GLN A 106 -4.22 -17.84 -1.93
C GLN A 106 -3.03 -17.87 -0.96
N ILE A 107 -3.26 -17.64 0.34
CA ILE A 107 -2.22 -17.77 1.37
C ILE A 107 -1.62 -19.18 1.34
N ALA A 108 -2.44 -20.22 1.33
CA ALA A 108 -1.96 -21.59 1.28
C ALA A 108 -1.14 -21.88 0.02
N ARG A 109 -1.57 -21.37 -1.15
CA ARG A 109 -0.80 -21.48 -2.41
C ARG A 109 0.55 -20.77 -2.31
N ASN A 110 0.57 -19.58 -1.72
CA ASN A 110 1.79 -18.78 -1.56
C ASN A 110 2.78 -19.47 -0.61
N VAL A 111 2.30 -19.98 0.54
CA VAL A 111 3.13 -20.73 1.49
C VAL A 111 3.73 -21.97 0.82
N LYS A 112 2.91 -22.74 0.09
CA LYS A 112 3.40 -23.90 -0.66
C LYS A 112 4.47 -23.50 -1.69
N ALA A 113 4.27 -22.42 -2.44
CA ALA A 113 5.24 -21.97 -3.42
C ALA A 113 6.59 -21.58 -2.76
N VAL A 114 6.55 -20.97 -1.58
CA VAL A 114 7.77 -20.67 -0.80
C VAL A 114 8.43 -21.97 -0.31
N GLN A 115 7.66 -22.94 0.20
CA GLN A 115 8.20 -24.27 0.58
C GLN A 115 8.85 -24.99 -0.60
N ASP A 116 8.19 -25.00 -1.77
CA ASP A 116 8.74 -25.61 -2.99
C ASP A 116 10.01 -24.91 -3.46
N PHE A 117 10.06 -23.57 -3.33
CA PHE A 117 11.28 -22.81 -3.60
C PHE A 117 12.42 -23.21 -2.66
N PHE A 118 12.16 -23.30 -1.34
CA PHE A 118 13.17 -23.72 -0.36
C PHE A 118 13.69 -25.13 -0.65
N ALA A 119 12.78 -26.07 -0.94
CA ALA A 119 13.17 -27.44 -1.28
C ALA A 119 14.11 -27.46 -2.48
N LYS A 120 13.74 -26.76 -3.56
CA LYS A 120 14.55 -26.69 -4.78
C LYS A 120 15.88 -25.95 -4.58
N ALA A 121 15.88 -24.84 -3.84
CA ALA A 121 17.09 -24.10 -3.53
C ALA A 121 18.07 -24.93 -2.70
N SER A 122 17.56 -25.77 -1.79
CA SER A 122 18.34 -26.67 -0.93
C SER A 122 19.06 -27.81 -1.69
N GLU A 123 18.75 -28.01 -2.96
CA GLU A 123 19.52 -28.94 -3.82
C GLU A 123 20.92 -28.40 -4.14
N ASN A 124 21.09 -27.07 -4.11
CA ASN A 124 22.34 -26.39 -4.50
C ASN A 124 22.92 -25.48 -3.43
N VAL A 125 22.16 -25.14 -2.41
CA VAL A 125 22.53 -24.24 -1.31
C VAL A 125 22.25 -24.93 0.03
N GLU A 126 23.15 -24.84 0.97
CA GLU A 126 22.95 -25.37 2.32
C GLU A 126 21.72 -24.71 2.96
N LYS A 127 20.88 -25.49 3.62
CA LYS A 127 19.59 -25.03 4.19
C LYS A 127 19.73 -23.89 5.18
N ASP A 128 20.80 -23.84 5.93
CA ASP A 128 21.13 -22.78 6.89
C ASP A 128 21.52 -21.46 6.25
N ARG A 129 21.82 -21.48 4.93
CA ARG A 129 22.11 -20.28 4.13
C ARG A 129 20.92 -19.72 3.39
N ILE A 130 19.75 -20.34 3.53
CA ILE A 130 18.50 -19.87 2.95
C ILE A 130 17.60 -19.42 4.09
N SER A 131 17.15 -18.17 4.08
CA SER A 131 16.26 -17.63 5.09
C SER A 131 15.03 -16.97 4.47
N PHE A 132 13.94 -16.99 5.21
CA PHE A 132 12.69 -16.32 4.88
C PHE A 132 12.38 -15.28 5.95
N LEU A 133 12.29 -14.02 5.56
CA LEU A 133 11.98 -12.92 6.44
C LEU A 133 10.56 -12.44 6.14
N LEU A 134 9.67 -12.54 7.13
CA LEU A 134 8.28 -12.14 7.02
C LEU A 134 8.08 -10.78 7.72
N VAL A 135 7.78 -9.76 6.92
CA VAL A 135 7.67 -8.39 7.41
C VAL A 135 6.23 -8.08 7.79
N PRO A 136 5.97 -7.69 9.05
CA PRO A 136 4.64 -7.23 9.46
C PRO A 136 4.28 -5.89 8.81
N SER A 137 2.99 -5.63 8.64
CA SER A 137 2.52 -4.32 8.14
C SER A 137 2.58 -3.25 9.23
N SER A 138 2.54 -1.98 8.81
CA SER A 138 2.39 -0.85 9.73
C SER A 138 1.15 -0.97 10.60
N GLY A 139 0.05 -1.56 10.10
CA GLY A 139 -1.18 -1.78 10.85
C GLY A 139 -1.04 -2.72 12.04
N LEU A 140 -0.07 -3.66 11.99
CA LEU A 140 0.26 -4.50 13.15
C LEU A 140 1.21 -3.78 14.11
N VAL A 141 2.29 -3.20 13.60
CA VAL A 141 3.37 -2.64 14.42
C VAL A 141 2.97 -1.32 15.08
N MET A 142 2.26 -0.47 14.35
CA MET A 142 1.83 0.88 14.79
C MET A 142 0.34 0.89 15.19
N ALA A 143 -0.17 -0.21 15.74
CA ALA A 143 -1.58 -0.39 16.04
C ALA A 143 -2.18 0.67 16.98
N ASP A 144 -1.37 1.26 17.87
CA ASP A 144 -1.74 2.37 18.74
C ASP A 144 -2.12 3.66 17.99
N LYS A 145 -1.66 3.79 16.75
CA LYS A 145 -1.93 4.94 15.87
C LYS A 145 -3.15 4.74 14.97
N LEU A 146 -3.73 3.52 14.95
CA LEU A 146 -4.97 3.26 14.22
C LEU A 146 -6.13 4.11 14.77
N PRO A 147 -7.11 4.48 13.92
CA PRO A 147 -8.32 5.15 14.41
C PRO A 147 -9.18 4.19 15.22
N ALA A 148 -10.01 4.75 16.09
CA ALA A 148 -11.00 3.97 16.82
C ALA A 148 -11.89 3.20 15.83
N HIS A 149 -12.21 1.95 16.16
CA HIS A 149 -13.02 1.03 15.34
C HIS A 149 -12.39 0.56 14.01
N ALA A 150 -11.09 0.80 13.79
CA ALA A 150 -10.39 0.17 12.66
C ALA A 150 -10.49 -1.37 12.76
N ARG A 151 -10.90 -1.99 11.64
CA ARG A 151 -10.99 -3.45 11.52
C ARG A 151 -9.94 -3.91 10.52
N LEU A 152 -8.83 -4.41 11.02
CA LEU A 152 -7.83 -5.09 10.21
C LEU A 152 -7.89 -6.60 10.44
N PHE A 153 -7.43 -7.38 9.46
CA PHE A 153 -7.27 -8.82 9.66
C PHE A 153 -6.17 -9.11 10.70
N ASP A 154 -6.29 -10.21 11.40
CA ASP A 154 -5.33 -10.63 12.43
C ASP A 154 -4.03 -11.14 11.79
N GLN A 155 -3.18 -10.21 11.38
CA GLN A 155 -1.92 -10.54 10.72
C GLN A 155 -0.98 -11.34 11.63
N ALA A 156 -1.00 -11.11 12.94
CA ALA A 156 -0.15 -11.84 13.87
C ALA A 156 -0.48 -13.34 13.85
N LYS A 157 -1.77 -13.70 13.87
CA LYS A 157 -2.23 -15.07 13.73
C LYS A 157 -1.74 -15.73 12.44
N TYR A 158 -1.80 -15.01 11.31
CA TYR A 158 -1.34 -15.55 10.01
C TYR A 158 0.17 -15.72 9.97
N ILE A 159 0.94 -14.81 10.56
CA ILE A 159 2.40 -14.97 10.69
C ILE A 159 2.71 -16.23 11.48
N ASP A 160 2.09 -16.43 12.64
CA ASP A 160 2.29 -17.63 13.47
C ASP A 160 1.93 -18.93 12.73
N GLN A 161 0.87 -18.88 11.92
CA GLN A 161 0.47 -20.05 11.11
C GLN A 161 1.47 -20.34 10.00
N ILE A 162 2.00 -19.31 9.32
CA ILE A 162 3.01 -19.46 8.28
C ILE A 162 4.29 -20.02 8.87
N GLU A 163 4.77 -19.48 9.98
CA GLU A 163 5.96 -19.98 10.67
C GLU A 163 5.84 -21.47 11.03
N LYS A 164 4.68 -21.89 11.56
CA LYS A 164 4.43 -23.31 11.88
C LYS A 164 4.46 -24.21 10.64
N GLN A 165 4.07 -23.70 9.49
CA GLN A 165 4.10 -24.45 8.23
C GLN A 165 5.50 -24.47 7.58
N MET A 166 6.36 -23.51 7.92
CA MET A 166 7.72 -23.34 7.37
C MET A 166 8.81 -24.03 8.22
N LYS A 167 8.50 -25.12 8.89
CA LYS A 167 9.38 -25.81 9.86
C LYS A 167 10.75 -26.21 9.31
N ASP A 168 10.82 -26.49 8.02
CA ASP A 168 12.06 -26.91 7.35
C ASP A 168 12.84 -25.72 6.76
N CYS A 169 12.36 -24.50 6.99
CA CYS A 169 12.95 -23.27 6.50
C CYS A 169 13.39 -22.41 7.68
N ARG A 170 14.49 -21.70 7.53
CA ARG A 170 14.86 -20.67 8.50
C ARG A 170 13.93 -19.47 8.31
N VAL A 171 13.02 -19.25 9.23
CA VAL A 171 12.14 -18.07 9.28
C VAL A 171 12.71 -17.08 10.29
N THR A 172 12.88 -15.84 9.88
CA THR A 172 13.26 -14.74 10.77
C THR A 172 12.02 -13.92 11.08
N ASP A 173 11.56 -14.00 12.33
CA ASP A 173 10.47 -13.16 12.85
C ASP A 173 11.04 -11.85 13.37
N VAL A 174 10.62 -10.75 12.77
CA VAL A 174 11.07 -9.39 13.15
C VAL A 174 10.03 -8.63 13.97
N ARG A 175 8.90 -9.27 14.32
CA ARG A 175 7.77 -8.60 15.00
C ARG A 175 8.17 -7.99 16.32
N GLU A 176 8.82 -8.77 17.20
CA GLU A 176 9.19 -8.31 18.54
C GLU A 176 10.10 -7.08 18.49
N LYS A 177 11.12 -7.13 17.61
CA LYS A 177 12.04 -6.02 17.42
C LYS A 177 11.32 -4.76 16.93
N LEU A 178 10.44 -4.89 15.93
CA LEU A 178 9.70 -3.73 15.39
C LEU A 178 8.66 -3.21 16.38
N LEU A 179 7.95 -4.08 17.10
CA LEU A 179 7.00 -3.68 18.12
C LEU A 179 7.66 -2.92 19.28
N SER A 180 8.88 -3.31 19.69
CA SER A 180 9.63 -2.59 20.73
C SER A 180 10.09 -1.18 20.30
N HIS A 181 10.00 -0.85 19.01
CA HIS A 181 10.35 0.45 18.41
C HIS A 181 9.14 1.15 17.78
N ASN A 182 7.90 0.81 18.17
CA ASN A 182 6.68 1.36 17.58
C ASN A 182 6.48 2.87 17.79
N GLU A 183 7.22 3.49 18.71
CA GLU A 183 7.25 4.95 18.89
C GLU A 183 8.22 5.65 17.94
N ASP A 184 9.14 4.91 17.32
CA ASP A 184 10.13 5.45 16.38
C ASP A 184 9.53 5.57 14.97
N TYR A 185 10.19 6.36 14.10
CA TYR A 185 9.78 6.53 12.71
C TYR A 185 10.25 5.36 11.84
N ILE A 186 9.73 4.15 12.11
CA ILE A 186 10.12 2.91 11.44
C ILE A 186 9.22 2.50 10.27
N TYR A 187 8.06 3.15 10.11
CA TYR A 187 7.19 3.06 8.93
C TYR A 187 6.93 4.44 8.36
N TYR A 188 6.80 4.53 7.03
CA TYR A 188 6.40 5.77 6.38
C TYR A 188 4.94 6.11 6.75
N LYS A 189 4.68 7.39 7.00
CA LYS A 189 3.33 7.84 7.41
C LYS A 189 2.26 7.65 6.35
N THR A 190 2.63 7.77 5.09
CA THR A 190 1.70 7.74 3.95
C THR A 190 2.00 6.62 2.97
N ASP A 191 2.71 5.60 3.44
CA ASP A 191 3.06 4.42 2.65
C ASP A 191 3.01 3.16 3.53
N HIS A 192 2.79 2.00 2.90
CA HIS A 192 2.71 0.73 3.62
C HIS A 192 4.09 0.13 3.93
N HIS A 193 5.16 0.69 3.39
CA HIS A 193 6.52 0.20 3.63
C HIS A 193 7.11 0.74 4.93
N TRP A 194 8.04 -0.01 5.47
CA TRP A 194 8.95 0.46 6.51
C TRP A 194 9.94 1.52 5.98
N THR A 195 10.49 2.29 6.88
CA THR A 195 11.60 3.22 6.58
C THR A 195 12.93 2.46 6.53
N SER A 196 14.00 3.13 6.13
CA SER A 196 15.36 2.55 6.24
C SER A 196 15.73 2.20 7.69
N GLU A 197 15.17 2.89 8.68
CA GLU A 197 15.37 2.57 10.10
C GLU A 197 14.63 1.28 10.48
N GLY A 198 13.38 1.11 10.05
CA GLY A 198 12.66 -0.14 10.25
C GLY A 198 13.32 -1.33 9.53
N ALA A 199 13.80 -1.11 8.31
CA ALA A 199 14.56 -2.13 7.58
C ALA A 199 15.88 -2.49 8.27
N TYR A 200 16.55 -1.53 8.89
CA TYR A 200 17.77 -1.77 9.66
C TYR A 200 17.52 -2.64 10.90
N LEU A 201 16.44 -2.38 11.65
CA LEU A 201 16.05 -3.23 12.79
C LEU A 201 15.78 -4.69 12.37
N ALA A 202 15.15 -4.87 11.22
CA ALA A 202 14.94 -6.20 10.66
C ALA A 202 16.25 -6.86 10.20
N TYR A 203 17.17 -6.08 9.64
CA TYR A 203 18.51 -6.55 9.28
C TYR A 203 19.30 -7.02 10.51
N GLU A 204 19.31 -6.26 11.62
CA GLU A 204 19.91 -6.70 12.89
C GLU A 204 19.33 -8.05 13.34
N THR A 205 17.99 -8.16 13.38
CA THR A 205 17.30 -9.40 13.76
C THR A 205 17.66 -10.57 12.84
N TRP A 206 17.77 -10.31 11.55
CA TRP A 206 18.20 -11.33 10.59
C TRP A 206 19.66 -11.76 10.82
N CYS A 207 20.59 -10.82 11.08
CA CYS A 207 21.96 -11.11 11.41
C CYS A 207 22.04 -12.01 12.67
N ASP A 208 21.31 -11.63 13.73
CA ASP A 208 21.27 -12.40 14.98
C ASP A 208 20.76 -13.83 14.71
N SER A 209 19.70 -13.98 13.90
CA SER A 209 19.13 -15.29 13.57
C SER A 209 20.04 -16.17 12.73
N THR A 210 20.96 -15.58 11.99
CA THR A 210 21.92 -16.28 11.10
C THR A 210 23.30 -16.44 11.71
N GLY A 211 23.55 -15.83 12.88
CA GLY A 211 24.87 -15.83 13.53
C GLY A 211 25.87 -14.91 12.82
N MET A 212 25.39 -13.96 12.02
CA MET A 212 26.22 -12.95 11.35
C MET A 212 26.33 -11.71 12.24
N GLU A 213 27.45 -11.02 12.17
CA GLU A 213 27.63 -9.73 12.83
C GLU A 213 26.96 -8.62 11.98
N SER A 214 26.09 -7.81 12.60
CA SER A 214 25.48 -6.68 11.93
C SER A 214 26.43 -5.49 11.88
N THR A 215 26.42 -4.74 10.77
CA THR A 215 27.13 -3.46 10.69
C THR A 215 26.45 -2.44 11.61
N PRO A 216 27.15 -1.84 12.60
CA PRO A 216 26.55 -0.86 13.49
C PRO A 216 25.95 0.32 12.72
N LEU A 217 24.78 0.80 13.17
CA LEU A 217 24.10 1.95 12.54
C LEU A 217 24.98 3.20 12.47
N ALA A 218 25.88 3.38 13.45
CA ALA A 218 26.82 4.50 13.49
C ALA A 218 27.82 4.49 12.33
N ASP A 219 28.13 3.32 11.78
CA ASP A 219 29.07 3.14 10.67
C ASP A 219 28.40 3.32 9.30
N LEU A 220 27.06 3.38 9.28
CA LEU A 220 26.28 3.58 8.06
C LEU A 220 26.10 5.07 7.75
N LYS A 221 26.40 5.44 6.50
CA LYS A 221 26.24 6.82 6.06
C LYS A 221 24.76 7.10 5.74
N LYS A 222 24.11 7.89 6.57
CA LYS A 222 22.73 8.35 6.36
C LYS A 222 22.68 9.48 5.33
N GLN A 223 21.86 9.32 4.29
CA GLN A 223 21.63 10.35 3.28
C GLN A 223 20.12 10.59 3.10
N VAL A 224 19.69 11.85 3.17
CA VAL A 224 18.31 12.23 2.95
C VAL A 224 18.03 12.30 1.45
N ALA A 225 17.23 11.37 0.92
CA ALA A 225 16.85 11.33 -0.49
C ALA A 225 15.82 12.43 -0.84
N THR A 226 14.84 12.65 0.02
CA THR A 226 13.81 13.70 -0.16
C THR A 226 13.18 14.10 1.17
N LYS A 227 12.73 15.34 1.26
CA LYS A 227 11.91 15.85 2.37
C LYS A 227 10.42 15.96 2.02
N LYS A 228 10.05 15.57 0.80
CA LYS A 228 8.67 15.67 0.26
C LYS A 228 8.17 14.32 -0.23
N PHE A 229 8.46 13.25 0.52
CA PHE A 229 7.99 11.92 0.18
C PHE A 229 6.46 11.86 0.30
N ARG A 230 5.84 11.31 -0.75
CA ARG A 230 4.41 11.00 -0.79
C ARG A 230 4.30 9.53 -1.13
N GLY A 231 3.74 8.77 -0.21
CA GLY A 231 3.60 7.33 -0.37
C GLY A 231 2.33 6.93 -1.12
N SER A 232 2.22 5.64 -1.39
CA SER A 232 1.11 5.01 -2.13
C SER A 232 -0.26 5.16 -1.43
N GLN A 233 -0.28 5.35 -0.11
CA GLN A 233 -1.52 5.51 0.66
C GLN A 233 -2.19 6.87 0.42
N ILE A 234 -1.44 7.93 0.07
CA ILE A 234 -2.02 9.21 -0.31
C ILE A 234 -2.97 9.04 -1.51
N GLY A 235 -2.57 8.27 -2.51
CA GLY A 235 -3.43 7.96 -3.66
C GLY A 235 -4.68 7.19 -3.26
N ARG A 236 -4.58 6.25 -2.32
CA ARG A 236 -5.72 5.46 -1.82
C ARG A 236 -6.66 6.30 -0.96
N ALA A 237 -6.14 7.09 -0.03
CA ALA A 237 -6.93 8.03 0.77
C ALA A 237 -7.54 9.16 -0.06
N SER A 238 -7.06 9.36 -1.30
CA SER A 238 -7.55 10.38 -2.23
C SER A 238 -8.50 9.82 -3.31
N CYS A 239 -8.43 8.52 -3.65
CA CYS A 239 -9.01 8.00 -4.90
C CYS A 239 -9.35 6.51 -4.88
N ARG A 240 -10.21 6.04 -4.00
CA ARG A 240 -10.90 4.78 -4.29
C ARG A 240 -12.41 4.94 -4.12
N GLU A 241 -13.06 5.25 -5.21
CA GLU A 241 -14.32 4.61 -5.58
C GLU A 241 -13.97 3.54 -6.61
N ARG A 242 -14.08 2.29 -6.25
CA ARG A 242 -14.31 1.19 -7.17
C ARG A 242 -15.78 0.88 -7.13
#